data_8a1dad53888416287e52563968b24b10
#
_entry.id   8a1dad53888416287e52563968b24b10
#
_cell.length_a   1.000
_cell.length_b   1.000
_cell.length_c   1.000
_cell.angle_alpha   90.00
_cell.angle_beta   90.00
_cell.angle_gamma   90.00
#
_symmetry.space_group_name_H-M   'P 1'
#
loop_
_entity.id
_entity.type
_entity.pdbx_description
1 polymer ?
#
loop_
_entity_poly.entity_id
_entity_poly.type
_entity_poly.pdbx_seq_one_letter_code
_entity_poly.pdbx_strand_id
1 'polypeptide(L)'
;NVFFYELGYDMSLDAEGNYDSDRGTDTLAKYAKQFGLGEKSGLEIPESEPQISDEYSILSAIGQGTNNYTVSQLNRYVATVANRGTVYDLTLLKKTTDSDGKIIKEYEPDVAGTMDGVSSNTWDLVHQGMIDMVASTPSFSGLEVTMAGKTGTAQQSDLHPDHALFVGFAPAEDPEIAIAV
;
A
#
# COMPACT_ATOMS: atom_id res chain seq x y z
N ASN A 1 -14.32 -10.67 2.27
CA ASN A 1 -14.05 -10.32 0.85
C ASN A 1 -15.31 -10.02 0.02
N VAL A 2 -16.52 -10.44 0.45
CA VAL A 2 -17.76 -10.28 -0.37
C VAL A 2 -17.93 -8.84 -0.84
N PHE A 3 -17.81 -7.85 0.03
CA PHE A 3 -17.89 -6.43 -0.31
C PHE A 3 -16.92 -6.02 -1.44
N PHE A 4 -15.67 -6.45 -1.36
CA PHE A 4 -14.68 -6.10 -2.39
C PHE A 4 -14.86 -6.87 -3.70
N TYR A 5 -15.41 -8.08 -3.67
CA TYR A 5 -15.82 -8.77 -4.89
C TYR A 5 -16.93 -8.00 -5.61
N GLU A 6 -17.93 -7.56 -4.85
CA GLU A 6 -19.04 -6.76 -5.37
C GLU A 6 -18.55 -5.41 -5.92
N LEU A 7 -17.65 -4.73 -5.21
CA LEU A 7 -17.02 -3.51 -5.68
C LEU A 7 -16.24 -3.74 -6.98
N GLY A 8 -15.47 -4.83 -7.09
CA GLY A 8 -14.75 -5.20 -8.32
C GLY A 8 -15.67 -5.48 -9.49
N TYR A 9 -16.82 -6.09 -9.22
CA TYR A 9 -17.88 -6.30 -10.22
C TYR A 9 -18.50 -4.96 -10.65
N ASP A 10 -18.89 -4.11 -9.70
CA ASP A 10 -19.53 -2.82 -9.98
C ASP A 10 -18.61 -1.88 -10.78
N MET A 11 -17.32 -1.84 -10.45
CA MET A 11 -16.33 -1.08 -11.23
C MET A 11 -16.18 -1.56 -12.67
N SER A 12 -16.59 -2.79 -12.96
CA SER A 12 -16.52 -3.40 -14.27
C SER A 12 -17.79 -3.20 -15.10
N LEU A 13 -18.84 -2.57 -14.53
CA LEU A 13 -20.07 -2.30 -15.27
C LEU A 13 -19.96 -0.98 -16.07
N ASP A 14 -20.48 -1.00 -17.30
CA ASP A 14 -20.72 0.22 -18.07
C ASP A 14 -22.04 0.91 -17.65
N ALA A 15 -22.38 2.03 -18.28
CA ALA A 15 -23.59 2.77 -17.98
C ALA A 15 -24.89 1.99 -18.30
N GLU A 16 -24.81 1.01 -19.18
CA GLU A 16 -25.88 0.12 -19.60
C GLU A 16 -25.96 -1.15 -18.73
N GLY A 17 -24.98 -1.37 -17.83
CA GLY A 17 -24.90 -2.52 -16.93
C GLY A 17 -24.22 -3.76 -17.56
N ASN A 18 -23.50 -3.62 -18.66
CA ASN A 18 -22.72 -4.70 -19.22
C ASN A 18 -21.37 -4.83 -18.51
N TYR A 19 -20.97 -6.06 -18.26
CA TYR A 19 -19.70 -6.36 -17.59
C TYR A 19 -18.52 -6.33 -18.56
N ASP A 20 -17.48 -5.59 -18.18
CA ASP A 20 -16.19 -5.52 -18.85
C ASP A 20 -15.06 -5.53 -17.80
N SER A 21 -14.26 -6.60 -17.74
CA SER A 21 -13.17 -6.76 -16.78
C SER A 21 -12.10 -5.69 -16.93
N ASP A 22 -11.80 -5.27 -18.18
CA ASP A 22 -10.75 -4.29 -18.46
C ASP A 22 -11.09 -2.92 -17.82
N ARG A 23 -12.38 -2.54 -17.84
CA ARG A 23 -12.87 -1.33 -17.19
C ARG A 23 -12.60 -1.34 -15.68
N GLY A 24 -12.80 -2.49 -15.02
CA GLY A 24 -12.55 -2.65 -13.59
C GLY A 24 -11.05 -2.61 -13.26
N THR A 25 -10.22 -3.29 -14.03
CA THR A 25 -8.75 -3.27 -13.85
C THR A 25 -8.17 -1.90 -14.16
N ASP A 26 -8.65 -1.19 -15.18
CA ASP A 26 -8.24 0.19 -15.48
C ASP A 26 -8.54 1.14 -14.30
N THR A 27 -9.71 0.97 -13.68
CA THR A 27 -10.09 1.76 -12.50
C THR A 27 -9.15 1.48 -11.32
N LEU A 28 -8.85 0.22 -11.03
CA LEU A 28 -7.89 -0.16 -9.99
C LEU A 28 -6.49 0.36 -10.30
N ALA A 29 -6.05 0.19 -11.56
CA ALA A 29 -4.73 0.63 -12.00
C ALA A 29 -4.55 2.16 -11.88
N LYS A 30 -5.61 2.94 -12.14
CA LYS A 30 -5.58 4.39 -11.95
C LYS A 30 -5.21 4.77 -10.51
N TYR A 31 -5.85 4.16 -9.52
CA TYR A 31 -5.56 4.44 -8.11
C TYR A 31 -4.24 3.82 -7.66
N ALA A 32 -3.92 2.60 -8.09
CA ALA A 32 -2.64 1.97 -7.79
C ALA A 32 -1.44 2.82 -8.25
N LYS A 33 -1.52 3.42 -9.45
CA LYS A 33 -0.50 4.34 -9.95
C LYS A 33 -0.39 5.60 -9.10
N GLN A 34 -1.50 6.16 -8.62
CA GLN A 34 -1.45 7.33 -7.73
C GLN A 34 -0.77 7.00 -6.40
N PHE A 35 -0.88 5.76 -5.90
CA PHE A 35 -0.13 5.27 -4.73
C PHE A 35 1.34 4.92 -5.03
N GLY A 36 1.83 5.15 -6.24
CA GLY A 36 3.18 4.81 -6.65
C GLY A 36 3.42 3.33 -6.91
N LEU A 37 2.37 2.49 -6.96
CA LEU A 37 2.49 1.04 -7.22
C LEU A 37 2.76 0.70 -8.69
N GLY A 38 2.81 1.69 -9.58
CA GLY A 38 3.15 1.51 -11.00
C GLY A 38 4.64 1.65 -11.31
N GLU A 39 5.48 1.88 -10.32
CA GLU A 39 6.92 2.12 -10.48
C GLU A 39 7.72 1.60 -9.27
N LYS A 40 9.04 1.50 -9.42
CA LYS A 40 9.96 1.15 -8.33
C LYS A 40 9.84 2.13 -7.17
N SER A 41 10.19 1.68 -5.97
CA SER A 41 10.01 2.49 -4.76
C SER A 41 11.03 3.63 -4.60
N GLY A 42 12.09 3.66 -5.41
CA GLY A 42 13.14 4.68 -5.39
C GLY A 42 14.40 4.31 -4.61
N LEU A 43 14.44 3.12 -4.00
CA LEU A 43 15.64 2.66 -3.27
C LEU A 43 16.87 2.59 -4.17
N GLU A 44 18.06 2.89 -3.60
CA GLU A 44 19.35 2.84 -4.28
C GLU A 44 19.86 1.42 -4.57
N ILE A 45 19.08 0.39 -4.23
CA ILE A 45 19.39 -1.02 -4.50
C ILE A 45 18.51 -1.53 -5.65
N PRO A 46 18.90 -2.63 -6.34
CA PRO A 46 18.06 -3.21 -7.39
C PRO A 46 16.71 -3.66 -6.87
N GLU A 47 15.64 -3.23 -7.55
CA GLU A 47 14.28 -3.62 -7.29
C GLU A 47 13.67 -4.29 -8.53
N SER A 48 12.78 -5.26 -8.30
CA SER A 48 11.93 -5.81 -9.37
C SER A 48 10.93 -4.77 -9.86
N GLU A 49 10.58 -4.85 -11.14
CA GLU A 49 9.48 -4.04 -11.68
C GLU A 49 8.17 -4.45 -11.03
N PRO A 50 7.30 -3.49 -10.64
CA PRO A 50 5.98 -3.82 -10.15
C PRO A 50 5.06 -4.27 -11.30
N GLN A 51 4.06 -5.03 -10.95
CA GLN A 51 2.94 -5.33 -11.85
C GLN A 51 1.63 -4.99 -11.17
N ILE A 52 0.90 -4.04 -11.74
CA ILE A 52 -0.50 -3.80 -11.39
C ILE A 52 -1.33 -4.81 -12.18
N SER A 53 -2.30 -5.42 -11.53
CA SER A 53 -3.15 -6.41 -12.19
C SER A 53 -3.90 -5.82 -13.38
N ASP A 54 -3.82 -6.52 -14.50
CA ASP A 54 -4.43 -6.21 -15.79
C ASP A 54 -5.47 -7.26 -16.21
N GLU A 55 -5.73 -8.24 -15.33
CA GLU A 55 -6.71 -9.30 -15.55
C GLU A 55 -7.57 -9.51 -14.30
N TYR A 56 -8.77 -10.08 -14.49
CA TYR A 56 -9.63 -10.55 -13.38
C TYR A 56 -9.99 -9.45 -12.36
N SER A 57 -10.67 -8.38 -12.81
CA SER A 57 -11.02 -7.21 -12.00
C SER A 57 -11.57 -7.54 -10.60
N ILE A 58 -12.47 -8.54 -10.51
CA ILE A 58 -13.08 -8.97 -9.24
C ILE A 58 -12.03 -9.54 -8.28
N LEU A 59 -11.11 -10.38 -8.78
CA LEU A 59 -10.02 -10.94 -7.97
C LEU A 59 -8.98 -9.85 -7.64
N SER A 60 -8.71 -8.96 -8.57
CA SER A 60 -7.79 -7.83 -8.36
C SER A 60 -8.27 -6.88 -7.27
N ALA A 61 -9.59 -6.70 -7.12
CA ALA A 61 -10.18 -5.87 -6.07
C ALA A 61 -9.96 -6.40 -4.65
N ILE A 62 -9.59 -7.66 -4.48
CA ILE A 62 -9.19 -8.25 -3.19
C ILE A 62 -7.67 -8.40 -3.06
N GLY A 63 -6.89 -7.87 -4.00
CA GLY A 63 -5.43 -7.95 -4.00
C GLY A 63 -4.85 -9.23 -4.64
N GLN A 64 -5.69 -10.05 -5.25
CA GLN A 64 -5.29 -11.21 -6.08
C GLN A 64 -5.13 -10.78 -7.55
N GLY A 65 -5.31 -11.69 -8.50
CA GLY A 65 -5.08 -11.43 -9.92
C GLY A 65 -3.61 -11.49 -10.27
N THR A 66 -3.17 -10.65 -11.18
CA THR A 66 -1.77 -10.58 -11.64
C THR A 66 -0.93 -9.54 -10.90
N ASN A 67 -1.42 -9.01 -9.76
CA ASN A 67 -0.66 -8.07 -8.93
C ASN A 67 0.65 -8.69 -8.42
N ASN A 68 1.77 -7.95 -8.60
CA ASN A 68 3.07 -8.37 -8.10
C ASN A 68 3.89 -7.15 -7.66
N TYR A 69 4.17 -7.07 -6.35
CA TYR A 69 4.87 -5.95 -5.73
C TYR A 69 5.98 -6.42 -4.81
N THR A 70 7.05 -5.64 -4.70
CA THR A 70 8.08 -5.85 -3.68
C THR A 70 7.57 -5.37 -2.31
N VAL A 71 8.20 -5.85 -1.24
CA VAL A 71 7.89 -5.37 0.13
C VAL A 71 8.21 -3.88 0.27
N SER A 72 9.24 -3.36 -0.41
CA SER A 72 9.56 -1.93 -0.44
C SER A 72 8.42 -1.11 -1.08
N GLN A 73 7.85 -1.57 -2.18
CA GLN A 73 6.69 -0.91 -2.80
C GLN A 73 5.45 -0.93 -1.90
N LEU A 74 5.20 -2.03 -1.19
CA LEU A 74 4.12 -2.10 -0.20
C LEU A 74 4.39 -1.18 1.00
N ASN A 75 5.66 -1.03 1.41
CA ASN A 75 6.02 -0.08 2.48
C ASN A 75 5.81 1.38 2.04
N ARG A 76 6.21 1.73 0.81
CA ARG A 76 5.91 3.04 0.21
C ARG A 76 4.40 3.32 0.17
N TYR A 77 3.62 2.32 -0.27
CA TYR A 77 2.16 2.41 -0.30
C TYR A 77 1.57 2.67 1.10
N VAL A 78 1.96 1.90 2.12
CA VAL A 78 1.42 2.09 3.47
C VAL A 78 1.90 3.41 4.11
N ALA A 79 3.12 3.87 3.81
CA ALA A 79 3.60 5.19 4.22
C ALA A 79 2.74 6.31 3.60
N THR A 80 2.32 6.15 2.33
CA THR A 80 1.40 7.07 1.66
C THR A 80 0.02 7.09 2.32
N VAL A 81 -0.48 5.92 2.76
CA VAL A 81 -1.71 5.86 3.55
C VAL A 81 -1.54 6.58 4.89
N ALA A 82 -0.44 6.32 5.60
CA ALA A 82 -0.14 6.91 6.90
C ALA A 82 -0.11 8.45 6.87
N ASN A 83 0.51 9.02 5.85
CA ASN A 83 0.65 10.47 5.69
C ASN A 83 -0.50 11.15 4.90
N ARG A 84 -1.55 10.39 4.58
CA ARG A 84 -2.78 10.87 3.92
C ARG A 84 -2.55 11.36 2.48
N GLY A 85 -1.66 10.70 1.76
CA GLY A 85 -1.59 10.84 0.31
C GLY A 85 -0.33 11.40 -0.29
N THR A 86 0.71 11.72 0.46
CA THR A 86 2.01 12.10 -0.11
C THR A 86 2.81 10.84 -0.43
N VAL A 87 3.18 10.67 -1.68
CA VAL A 87 4.03 9.56 -2.16
C VAL A 87 5.48 10.04 -2.17
N TYR A 88 6.33 9.39 -1.38
CA TYR A 88 7.76 9.66 -1.35
C TYR A 88 8.54 8.59 -2.10
N ASP A 89 9.66 8.97 -2.72
CA ASP A 89 10.67 8.00 -3.08
C ASP A 89 11.38 7.53 -1.81
N LEU A 90 11.54 6.20 -1.69
CA LEU A 90 12.25 5.63 -0.55
C LEU A 90 13.76 5.80 -0.74
N THR A 91 14.48 6.00 0.35
CA THR A 91 15.93 6.06 0.38
C THR A 91 16.48 5.30 1.59
N LEU A 92 17.60 4.61 1.41
CA LEU A 92 18.38 4.00 2.49
C LEU A 92 19.39 5.00 3.10
N LEU A 93 19.56 6.15 2.44
CA LEU A 93 20.54 7.16 2.83
C LEU A 93 19.88 8.27 3.63
N LYS A 94 20.18 8.35 4.93
CA LYS A 94 19.75 9.48 5.77
C LYS A 94 20.79 10.59 5.78
N LYS A 95 22.09 10.23 5.96
CA LYS A 95 23.20 11.17 5.98
C LYS A 95 24.53 10.50 5.71
N THR A 96 25.49 11.29 5.24
CA THR A 96 26.91 10.91 5.20
C THR A 96 27.70 11.76 6.19
N THR A 97 28.71 11.17 6.82
CA THR A 97 29.60 11.84 7.78
C THR A 97 31.05 11.63 7.41
N ASP A 98 31.93 12.51 7.87
CA ASP A 98 33.38 12.27 7.85
C ASP A 98 33.80 11.29 8.96
N SER A 99 35.12 11.03 9.07
CA SER A 99 35.70 10.15 10.10
C SER A 99 35.45 10.61 11.55
N ASP A 100 35.21 11.89 11.76
CA ASP A 100 34.99 12.51 13.06
C ASP A 100 33.51 12.60 13.42
N GLY A 101 32.63 12.07 12.53
CA GLY A 101 31.17 12.07 12.73
C GLY A 101 30.46 13.36 12.33
N LYS A 102 31.18 14.32 11.73
CA LYS A 102 30.58 15.55 11.24
C LYS A 102 29.78 15.29 9.97
N ILE A 103 28.55 15.80 9.90
CA ILE A 103 27.68 15.63 8.75
C ILE A 103 28.28 16.33 7.53
N ILE A 104 28.47 15.58 6.44
CA ILE A 104 28.89 16.07 5.14
C ILE A 104 27.65 16.42 4.31
N LYS A 105 26.62 15.54 4.31
CA LYS A 105 25.38 15.71 3.57
C LYS A 105 24.25 14.99 4.26
N GLU A 106 23.09 15.63 4.33
CA GLU A 106 21.80 15.03 4.67
C GLU A 106 20.98 14.81 3.40
N TYR A 107 20.16 13.76 3.43
CA TYR A 107 19.28 13.38 2.35
C TYR A 107 17.83 13.46 2.86
N GLU A 108 17.03 14.27 2.21
CA GLU A 108 15.60 14.36 2.45
C GLU A 108 14.89 13.50 1.40
N PRO A 109 13.78 12.84 1.77
CA PRO A 109 12.98 12.08 0.80
C PRO A 109 12.41 13.00 -0.28
N ASP A 110 12.53 12.60 -1.53
CA ASP A 110 11.90 13.29 -2.65
C ASP A 110 10.41 12.93 -2.71
N VAL A 111 9.56 13.93 -3.00
CA VAL A 111 8.14 13.71 -3.24
C VAL A 111 7.95 13.26 -4.68
N ALA A 112 7.56 12.01 -4.86
CA ALA A 112 7.26 11.42 -6.17
C ALA A 112 5.87 11.80 -6.68
N GLY A 113 4.91 12.03 -5.77
CA GLY A 113 3.53 12.37 -6.15
C GLY A 113 2.61 12.64 -4.98
N THR A 114 1.36 12.89 -5.31
CA THR A 114 0.28 13.08 -4.33
C THR A 114 -0.99 12.39 -4.78
N MET A 115 -1.76 11.90 -3.81
CA MET A 115 -3.10 11.34 -4.06
C MET A 115 -4.12 12.47 -4.21
N ASP A 116 -4.62 12.65 -5.41
CA ASP A 116 -5.64 13.66 -5.69
C ASP A 116 -7.07 13.09 -5.51
N GLY A 117 -7.98 13.95 -5.09
CA GLY A 117 -9.41 13.64 -5.04
C GLY A 117 -9.86 12.77 -3.86
N VAL A 118 -8.98 12.48 -2.90
CA VAL A 118 -9.32 11.76 -1.66
C VAL A 118 -9.63 12.76 -0.55
N SER A 119 -10.86 12.71 -0.01
CA SER A 119 -11.27 13.63 1.06
C SER A 119 -10.63 13.26 2.41
N SER A 120 -10.50 14.26 3.31
CA SER A 120 -10.05 14.00 4.69
C SER A 120 -10.92 12.94 5.40
N ASN A 121 -12.23 12.99 5.20
CA ASN A 121 -13.14 12.00 5.76
C ASN A 121 -12.86 10.58 5.23
N THR A 122 -12.46 10.43 3.97
CA THR A 122 -12.08 9.13 3.42
C THR A 122 -10.81 8.59 4.09
N TRP A 123 -9.80 9.46 4.29
CA TRP A 123 -8.60 9.09 5.04
C TRP A 123 -8.92 8.69 6.48
N ASP A 124 -9.79 9.45 7.17
CA ASP A 124 -10.20 9.14 8.54
C ASP A 124 -10.87 7.78 8.64
N LEU A 125 -11.76 7.44 7.69
CA LEU A 125 -12.42 6.14 7.65
C LEU A 125 -11.45 4.98 7.36
N VAL A 126 -10.48 5.18 6.46
CA VAL A 126 -9.46 4.17 6.17
C VAL A 126 -8.58 3.94 7.41
N HIS A 127 -8.07 5.01 8.02
CA HIS A 127 -7.26 4.92 9.24
C HIS A 127 -8.03 4.23 10.37
N GLN A 128 -9.30 4.62 10.60
CA GLN A 128 -10.13 3.98 11.63
C GLN A 128 -10.31 2.49 11.37
N GLY A 129 -10.60 2.08 10.13
CA GLY A 129 -10.72 0.66 9.78
C GLY A 129 -9.41 -0.12 9.99
N MET A 130 -8.25 0.50 9.77
CA MET A 130 -6.94 -0.10 10.04
C MET A 130 -6.65 -0.20 11.55
N ILE A 131 -7.06 0.79 12.35
CA ILE A 131 -6.98 0.76 13.82
C ILE A 131 -7.87 -0.36 14.37
N ASP A 132 -9.11 -0.44 13.91
CA ASP A 132 -10.08 -1.45 14.34
C ASP A 132 -9.59 -2.88 14.02
N MET A 133 -8.94 -3.08 12.88
CA MET A 133 -8.33 -4.37 12.53
C MET A 133 -7.25 -4.77 13.53
N VAL A 134 -6.34 -3.86 13.89
CA VAL A 134 -5.30 -4.13 14.89
C VAL A 134 -5.92 -4.40 16.26
N ALA A 135 -6.86 -3.57 16.70
CA ALA A 135 -7.53 -3.70 18.00
C ALA A 135 -8.32 -5.02 18.13
N SER A 136 -8.87 -5.54 17.03
CA SER A 136 -9.61 -6.80 17.01
C SER A 136 -8.74 -8.05 16.85
N THR A 137 -7.44 -7.89 16.63
CA THR A 137 -6.52 -8.99 16.38
C THR A 137 -5.72 -9.34 17.65
N PRO A 138 -5.93 -10.52 18.27
CA PRO A 138 -5.32 -10.87 19.56
C PRO A 138 -3.79 -10.81 19.57
N SER A 139 -3.14 -11.08 18.43
CA SER A 139 -1.68 -11.03 18.30
C SER A 139 -1.08 -9.63 18.51
N PHE A 140 -1.88 -8.59 18.41
CA PHE A 140 -1.47 -7.20 18.66
C PHE A 140 -1.89 -6.68 20.04
N SER A 141 -2.42 -7.55 20.91
CA SER A 141 -2.80 -7.15 22.27
C SER A 141 -1.58 -6.74 23.09
N GLY A 142 -1.72 -5.65 23.86
CA GLY A 142 -0.65 -5.17 24.75
C GLY A 142 0.38 -4.26 24.09
N LEU A 143 0.12 -3.76 22.90
CA LEU A 143 0.92 -2.67 22.33
C LEU A 143 0.78 -1.40 23.18
N GLU A 144 1.90 -0.73 23.43
CA GLU A 144 1.93 0.52 24.21
C GLU A 144 1.51 1.74 23.37
N VAL A 145 1.48 1.60 22.06
CA VAL A 145 1.10 2.66 21.11
C VAL A 145 -0.08 2.20 20.26
N THR A 146 -0.93 3.13 19.85
CA THR A 146 -1.98 2.86 18.88
C THR A 146 -1.35 2.58 17.53
N MET A 147 -1.72 1.45 16.92
CA MET A 147 -1.25 1.06 15.61
C MET A 147 -2.43 0.91 14.64
N ALA A 148 -2.23 1.34 13.42
CA ALA A 148 -3.11 1.06 12.29
C ALA A 148 -2.46 0.04 11.37
N GLY A 149 -3.20 -0.95 10.88
CA GLY A 149 -2.62 -1.97 10.00
C GLY A 149 -3.65 -2.81 9.28
N LYS A 150 -3.14 -3.63 8.37
CA LYS A 150 -3.94 -4.60 7.60
C LYS A 150 -3.14 -5.87 7.35
N THR A 151 -3.75 -6.99 7.65
CA THR A 151 -3.23 -8.32 7.30
C THR A 151 -3.67 -8.69 5.89
N GLY A 152 -2.84 -9.46 5.20
CA GLY A 152 -3.15 -10.05 3.91
C GLY A 152 -2.74 -11.52 3.87
N THR A 153 -3.41 -12.28 3.02
CA THR A 153 -3.01 -13.64 2.65
C THR A 153 -3.08 -13.72 1.14
N ALA A 154 -1.94 -13.92 0.48
CA ALA A 154 -1.85 -14.00 -0.96
C ALA A 154 -1.47 -15.41 -1.39
N GLN A 155 -2.33 -16.03 -2.17
CA GLN A 155 -2.06 -17.32 -2.80
C GLN A 155 -1.29 -17.10 -4.11
N GLN A 156 -0.08 -17.64 -4.20
CA GLN A 156 0.74 -17.57 -5.42
C GLN A 156 0.48 -18.77 -6.32
N SER A 157 0.38 -19.97 -5.76
CA SER A 157 0.09 -21.20 -6.49
C SER A 157 -0.33 -22.30 -5.52
N ASP A 158 -0.93 -23.36 -6.05
CA ASP A 158 -1.28 -24.55 -5.25
C ASP A 158 -0.04 -25.37 -4.79
N LEU A 159 1.15 -25.03 -5.28
CA LEU A 159 2.40 -25.74 -5.00
C LEU A 159 3.20 -25.13 -3.85
N HIS A 160 2.87 -23.92 -3.43
CA HIS A 160 3.57 -23.17 -2.39
C HIS A 160 2.59 -22.72 -1.30
N PRO A 161 3.04 -22.60 -0.04
CA PRO A 161 2.24 -21.97 1.01
C PRO A 161 1.86 -20.55 0.64
N ASP A 162 0.69 -20.10 1.12
CA ASP A 162 0.25 -18.73 0.97
C ASP A 162 1.25 -17.76 1.65
N HIS A 163 1.43 -16.59 1.05
CA HIS A 163 2.16 -15.50 1.67
C HIS A 163 1.32 -14.82 2.73
N ALA A 164 1.81 -14.80 3.95
CA ALA A 164 1.24 -13.96 5.01
C ALA A 164 1.85 -12.55 4.91
N LEU A 165 1.00 -11.55 4.80
CA LEU A 165 1.39 -10.16 4.64
C LEU A 165 0.82 -9.32 5.79
N PHE A 166 1.58 -8.32 6.19
CA PHE A 166 1.11 -7.26 7.06
C PHE A 166 1.68 -5.93 6.61
N VAL A 167 0.84 -4.91 6.59
CA VAL A 167 1.23 -3.51 6.42
C VAL A 167 0.62 -2.68 7.54
N GLY A 168 1.35 -1.70 8.06
CA GLY A 168 0.85 -0.87 9.13
C GLY A 168 1.73 0.34 9.41
N PHE A 169 1.25 1.19 10.32
CA PHE A 169 1.98 2.37 10.79
C PHE A 169 1.65 2.68 12.26
N ALA A 170 2.54 3.35 12.92
CA ALA A 170 2.41 3.74 14.33
C ALA A 170 3.23 5.02 14.62
N PRO A 171 2.80 5.85 15.63
CA PRO A 171 1.46 5.86 16.23
C PRO A 171 0.38 6.14 15.18
N ALA A 172 -0.85 5.68 15.39
CA ALA A 172 -1.91 5.85 14.37
C ALA A 172 -2.36 7.31 14.22
N GLU A 173 -2.27 8.10 15.29
CA GLU A 173 -2.66 9.50 15.36
C GLU A 173 -1.63 10.46 14.73
N ASP A 174 -0.34 10.13 14.86
CA ASP A 174 0.79 10.90 14.35
C ASP A 174 1.88 9.93 13.88
N PRO A 175 1.76 9.37 12.68
CA PRO A 175 2.61 8.29 12.19
C PRO A 175 4.08 8.67 12.07
N GLU A 176 4.94 7.93 12.78
CA GLU A 176 6.40 8.06 12.73
C GLU A 176 7.07 6.87 12.01
N ILE A 177 6.42 5.71 12.01
CA ILE A 177 6.97 4.47 11.44
C ILE A 177 5.91 3.81 10.56
N ALA A 178 6.30 3.39 9.37
CA ALA A 178 5.54 2.51 8.50
C ALA A 178 6.29 1.18 8.31
N ILE A 179 5.54 0.07 8.22
CA ILE A 179 6.10 -1.28 8.09
C ILE A 179 5.32 -2.09 7.05
N ALA A 180 6.04 -2.88 6.28
CA ALA A 180 5.50 -3.94 5.44
C ALA A 180 6.33 -5.22 5.64
N VAL A 181 5.66 -6.36 5.79
CA VAL A 181 6.27 -7.68 6.04
C VAL A 181 5.59 -8.74 5.19
#